data_419e34b1249f35f1ccb11fb11b3a68a8
#
_entry.id   419e34b1249f35f1ccb11fb11b3a68a8
#
_cell.length_a   1.000
_cell.length_b   1.000
_cell.length_c   1.000
_cell.angle_alpha   90.00
_cell.angle_beta   90.00
_cell.angle_gamma   90.00
#
_symmetry.space_group_name_H-M   'P 1'
#
loop_
_entity.id
_entity.type
_entity.pdbx_description
1 polymer ?
#
loop_
_entity_poly.entity_id
_entity_poly.type
_entity_poly.pdbx_seq_one_letter_code
_entity_poly.pdbx_strand_id
1 'polypeptide(L)'
;SIIITVEVGPRIISYCLNGHENMLLEDVGREFKDDSQELRDYFGEGRTWYIYGGHRLWSSPESYPHSYVPDNEPVEYTVSGGEITLIPPATRTGQQHRLIYRLADEGSEVELFHEIRNVSGAIVTLAPWALTVCAAGGVEIFPQSQADNGLLSNRRNVFWSYSDISDD
;
A
#
# COMPACT_ATOMS: atom_id res chain seq x y z
N SER A 1 16.64 -8.23 1.42
CA SER A 1 16.69 -6.84 0.89
C SER A 1 15.31 -6.33 0.55
N ILE A 2 15.12 -5.00 0.57
CA ILE A 2 13.94 -4.30 0.05
C ILE A 2 14.38 -3.20 -0.91
N ILE A 3 13.54 -2.91 -1.91
CA ILE A 3 13.68 -1.75 -2.80
C ILE A 3 12.43 -0.89 -2.62
N ILE A 4 12.64 0.40 -2.39
CA ILE A 4 11.58 1.36 -2.15
C ILE A 4 11.63 2.44 -3.23
N THR A 5 10.49 2.72 -3.87
CA THR A 5 10.38 3.81 -4.84
C THR A 5 10.23 5.14 -4.11
N VAL A 6 10.94 6.15 -4.60
CA VAL A 6 10.89 7.53 -4.08
C VAL A 6 10.61 8.57 -5.17
N GLU A 7 10.71 8.18 -6.43
CA GLU A 7 10.33 9.03 -7.57
C GLU A 7 8.83 8.99 -7.83
N VAL A 8 8.20 7.90 -7.42
CA VAL A 8 6.75 7.68 -7.42
C VAL A 8 6.37 6.90 -6.17
N GLY A 9 5.19 7.06 -5.68
CA GLY A 9 4.69 6.26 -4.57
C GLY A 9 4.53 7.05 -3.27
N PRO A 10 5.00 6.55 -2.12
CA PRO A 10 6.03 5.50 -1.88
C PRO A 10 5.50 4.07 -1.97
N ARG A 11 6.37 3.15 -2.40
CA ARG A 11 6.10 1.69 -2.39
C ARG A 11 7.34 0.89 -2.05
N ILE A 12 7.16 -0.21 -1.31
CA ILE A 12 8.16 -1.28 -1.35
C ILE A 12 7.84 -2.09 -2.60
N ILE A 13 8.67 -1.94 -3.64
CA ILE A 13 8.43 -2.61 -4.93
C ILE A 13 9.12 -3.97 -5.01
N SER A 14 10.10 -4.21 -4.17
CA SER A 14 10.77 -5.49 -4.10
C SER A 14 11.06 -5.88 -2.66
N TYR A 15 10.82 -7.14 -2.37
CA TYR A 15 11.20 -7.81 -1.14
C TYR A 15 11.69 -9.22 -1.47
N CYS A 16 12.94 -9.50 -1.17
CA CYS A 16 13.56 -10.79 -1.44
C CYS A 16 14.73 -11.09 -0.50
N LEU A 17 15.07 -12.37 -0.36
CA LEU A 17 16.38 -12.76 0.15
C LEU A 17 17.45 -12.43 -0.89
N ASN A 18 18.68 -12.14 -0.45
CA ASN A 18 19.78 -11.79 -1.35
C ASN A 18 20.02 -12.94 -2.35
N GLY A 19 19.97 -12.62 -3.64
CA GLY A 19 20.14 -13.58 -4.73
C GLY A 19 18.90 -14.40 -5.08
N HIS A 20 17.75 -14.11 -4.51
CA HIS A 20 16.46 -14.74 -4.82
C HIS A 20 15.54 -13.78 -5.58
N GLU A 21 14.47 -14.34 -6.13
CA GLU A 21 13.46 -13.61 -6.87
C GLU A 21 12.64 -12.69 -5.94
N ASN A 22 12.09 -11.64 -6.53
CA ASN A 22 11.18 -10.72 -5.85
C ASN A 22 9.87 -11.43 -5.51
N MET A 23 9.45 -11.37 -4.25
CA MET A 23 8.18 -11.93 -3.79
C MET A 23 6.97 -11.04 -4.11
N LEU A 24 7.21 -9.77 -4.44
CA LEU A 24 6.15 -8.81 -4.73
C LEU A 24 5.92 -8.70 -6.23
N LEU A 25 4.68 -8.38 -6.62
CA LEU A 25 4.39 -7.98 -7.99
C LEU A 25 5.15 -6.68 -8.30
N GLU A 26 5.80 -6.64 -9.45
CA GLU A 26 6.38 -5.44 -10.03
C GLU A 26 5.83 -5.27 -11.46
N ASP A 27 4.92 -4.33 -11.64
CA ASP A 27 4.33 -4.00 -12.95
C ASP A 27 5.22 -3.03 -13.72
N VAL A 28 6.37 -3.54 -14.17
CA VAL A 28 7.38 -2.76 -14.92
C VAL A 28 6.78 -2.17 -16.21
N GLY A 29 5.90 -2.92 -16.85
CA GLY A 29 5.23 -2.52 -18.10
C GLY A 29 4.13 -1.48 -17.89
N ARG A 30 3.71 -1.21 -16.67
CA ARG A 30 2.56 -0.37 -16.35
C ARG A 30 1.30 -0.79 -17.09
N GLU A 31 1.06 -2.11 -17.12
CA GLU A 31 -0.05 -2.73 -17.82
C GLU A 31 -1.37 -2.52 -17.05
N PHE A 32 -1.29 -2.58 -15.71
CA PHE A 32 -2.45 -2.40 -14.85
C PHE A 32 -2.62 -0.93 -14.48
N LYS A 33 -3.47 -0.26 -15.22
CA LYS A 33 -3.71 1.19 -15.07
C LYS A 33 -5.18 1.54 -15.14
N ASP A 34 -5.51 2.68 -14.58
CA ASP A 34 -6.77 3.39 -14.77
C ASP A 34 -6.49 4.81 -15.27
N ASP A 35 -6.96 5.09 -16.47
CA ASP A 35 -6.93 6.41 -17.11
C ASP A 35 -8.35 6.83 -17.54
N SER A 36 -9.37 6.37 -16.81
CA SER A 36 -10.77 6.70 -17.03
C SER A 36 -11.05 8.20 -16.96
N GLN A 37 -12.14 8.63 -17.59
CA GLN A 37 -12.56 10.03 -17.52
C GLN A 37 -12.90 10.43 -16.09
N GLU A 38 -13.53 9.55 -15.31
CA GLU A 38 -13.90 9.80 -13.92
C GLU A 38 -12.67 10.08 -13.03
N LEU A 39 -11.60 9.33 -13.23
CA LEU A 39 -10.32 9.55 -12.52
C LEU A 39 -9.71 10.90 -12.92
N ARG A 40 -9.71 11.23 -14.23
CA ARG A 40 -9.19 12.52 -14.73
C ARG A 40 -10.03 13.70 -14.28
N ASP A 41 -11.34 13.58 -14.24
CA ASP A 41 -12.23 14.64 -13.75
C ASP A 41 -11.95 14.98 -12.28
N TYR A 42 -11.57 13.99 -11.49
CA TYR A 42 -11.25 14.19 -10.08
C TYR A 42 -9.82 14.65 -9.85
N PHE A 43 -8.82 13.99 -10.43
CA PHE A 43 -7.40 14.27 -10.17
C PHE A 43 -6.76 15.27 -11.16
N GLY A 44 -7.39 15.51 -12.30
CA GLY A 44 -6.92 16.40 -13.37
C GLY A 44 -6.50 15.66 -14.63
N GLU A 45 -6.51 16.39 -15.74
CA GLU A 45 -6.08 15.87 -17.04
C GLU A 45 -4.63 15.36 -17.01
N GLY A 46 -4.38 14.26 -17.73
CA GLY A 46 -3.07 13.61 -17.78
C GLY A 46 -2.72 12.78 -16.56
N ARG A 47 -3.60 12.69 -15.58
CA ARG A 47 -3.40 11.80 -14.42
C ARG A 47 -3.85 10.38 -14.78
N THR A 48 -3.02 9.42 -14.43
CA THR A 48 -3.28 7.98 -14.59
C THR A 48 -2.90 7.30 -13.29
N TRP A 49 -3.78 6.46 -12.80
CA TRP A 49 -3.45 5.58 -11.69
C TRP A 49 -2.78 4.32 -12.23
N TYR A 50 -1.73 3.86 -11.55
CA TYR A 50 -1.06 2.60 -11.84
C TYR A 50 -1.01 1.72 -10.60
N ILE A 51 -1.14 0.41 -10.80
CA ILE A 51 -0.94 -0.52 -9.70
C ILE A 51 0.51 -0.48 -9.20
N TYR A 52 1.48 -0.35 -10.09
CA TYR A 52 2.91 -0.50 -9.86
C TYR A 52 3.28 -1.82 -9.20
N GLY A 53 2.48 -2.30 -8.26
CA GLY A 53 2.69 -3.48 -7.44
C GLY A 53 3.24 -3.17 -6.05
N GLY A 54 3.79 -4.19 -5.41
CA GLY A 54 4.44 -4.06 -4.12
C GLY A 54 3.51 -3.69 -2.97
N HIS A 55 4.09 -3.03 -1.96
CA HIS A 55 3.38 -2.64 -0.74
C HIS A 55 3.15 -1.14 -0.69
N ARG A 56 1.91 -0.74 -0.34
CA ARG A 56 1.51 0.67 -0.19
C ARG A 56 0.50 0.88 0.94
N LEU A 57 0.34 2.14 1.34
CA LEU A 57 -0.68 2.57 2.30
C LEU A 57 -1.82 3.29 1.59
N TRP A 58 -3.03 2.85 1.84
CA TRP A 58 -4.27 3.54 1.52
C TRP A 58 -5.06 3.83 2.78
N SER A 59 -6.23 4.46 2.62
CA SER A 59 -7.22 4.64 3.67
C SER A 59 -8.53 3.92 3.32
N SER A 60 -9.14 3.29 4.32
CA SER A 60 -10.46 2.67 4.25
C SER A 60 -11.51 3.62 4.85
N PRO A 61 -12.77 3.66 4.36
CA PRO A 61 -13.31 2.79 3.32
C PRO A 61 -12.82 3.16 1.92
N GLU A 62 -12.74 2.15 1.05
CA GLU A 62 -12.46 2.36 -0.36
C GLU A 62 -13.56 3.21 -1.00
N SER A 63 -13.18 4.20 -1.78
CA SER A 63 -14.08 5.10 -2.48
C SER A 63 -13.46 5.53 -3.80
N TYR A 64 -13.99 5.01 -4.89
CA TYR A 64 -13.55 5.38 -6.23
C TYR A 64 -14.16 6.74 -6.65
N PRO A 65 -13.40 7.64 -7.28
CA PRO A 65 -11.96 7.57 -7.52
C PRO A 65 -11.10 8.08 -6.34
N HIS A 66 -11.70 8.53 -5.25
CA HIS A 66 -11.08 9.32 -4.19
C HIS A 66 -9.88 8.64 -3.49
N SER A 67 -9.96 7.32 -3.27
CA SER A 67 -8.87 6.53 -2.68
C SER A 67 -7.81 6.08 -3.68
N TYR A 68 -8.09 6.22 -5.00
CA TYR A 68 -7.16 5.83 -6.08
C TYR A 68 -6.20 6.95 -6.44
N VAL A 69 -5.46 7.43 -5.44
CA VAL A 69 -4.49 8.50 -5.64
C VAL A 69 -3.42 8.04 -6.63
N PRO A 70 -3.18 8.78 -7.74
CA PRO A 70 -2.19 8.40 -8.73
C PRO A 70 -0.77 8.27 -8.19
N ASP A 71 -0.42 9.04 -7.14
CA ASP A 71 0.87 9.05 -6.43
C ASP A 71 2.10 8.89 -7.37
N ASN A 72 2.07 9.61 -8.51
CA ASN A 72 3.11 9.60 -9.54
C ASN A 72 4.17 10.70 -9.33
N GLU A 73 4.30 11.20 -8.11
CA GLU A 73 5.17 12.33 -7.77
C GLU A 73 6.27 11.89 -6.82
N PRO A 74 7.42 12.60 -6.83
CA PRO A 74 8.50 12.31 -5.90
C PRO A 74 8.07 12.43 -4.43
N VAL A 75 8.68 11.61 -3.61
CA VAL A 75 8.41 11.48 -2.17
C VAL A 75 9.59 12.04 -1.40
N GLU A 76 9.32 12.86 -0.40
CA GLU A 76 10.34 13.25 0.58
C GLU A 76 10.71 12.05 1.45
N TYR A 77 12.01 11.85 1.65
CA TYR A 77 12.48 10.76 2.51
C TYR A 77 13.72 11.11 3.29
N THR A 78 13.89 10.43 4.42
CA THR A 78 15.09 10.49 5.24
C THR A 78 15.52 9.08 5.64
N VAL A 79 16.83 8.85 5.70
CA VAL A 79 17.40 7.58 6.16
C VAL A 79 18.25 7.85 7.40
N SER A 80 17.98 7.14 8.48
CA SER A 80 18.74 7.26 9.73
C SER A 80 18.63 5.99 10.57
N GLY A 81 19.76 5.49 11.08
CA GLY A 81 19.76 4.36 12.01
C GLY A 81 19.14 3.06 11.47
N GLY A 82 19.29 2.75 10.19
CA GLY A 82 18.69 1.56 9.57
C GLY A 82 17.19 1.70 9.27
N GLU A 83 16.63 2.89 9.45
CA GLU A 83 15.23 3.22 9.20
C GLU A 83 15.12 4.20 8.04
N ILE A 84 14.11 4.03 7.18
CA ILE A 84 13.69 5.02 6.20
C ILE A 84 12.32 5.56 6.57
N THR A 85 12.20 6.89 6.63
CA THR A 85 10.93 7.60 6.75
C THR A 85 10.58 8.24 5.41
N LEU A 86 9.35 8.04 4.95
CA LEU A 86 8.82 8.52 3.67
C LEU A 86 7.57 9.37 3.92
N ILE A 87 7.54 10.53 3.28
CA ILE A 87 6.43 11.50 3.41
C ILE A 87 5.98 11.90 2.02
N PRO A 88 5.00 11.20 1.43
CA PRO A 88 4.42 11.61 0.14
C PRO A 88 3.66 12.92 0.27
N PRO A 89 3.36 13.61 -0.82
CA PRO A 89 2.47 14.76 -0.81
C PRO A 89 1.12 14.43 -0.15
N ALA A 90 0.52 15.41 0.53
CA ALA A 90 -0.81 15.21 1.10
C ALA A 90 -1.83 14.91 0.00
N THR A 91 -2.74 13.98 0.27
CA THR A 91 -3.79 13.64 -0.68
C THR A 91 -4.77 14.80 -0.86
N ARG A 92 -5.49 14.80 -1.99
CA ARG A 92 -6.52 15.80 -2.26
C ARG A 92 -7.64 15.81 -1.20
N THR A 93 -7.85 14.69 -0.52
CA THR A 93 -8.80 14.57 0.59
C THR A 93 -8.25 15.04 1.94
N GLY A 94 -7.05 15.59 1.96
CA GLY A 94 -6.43 16.13 3.18
C GLY A 94 -5.88 15.06 4.12
N GLN A 95 -5.32 14.01 3.57
CA GLN A 95 -4.62 12.99 4.33
C GLN A 95 -3.11 13.12 4.07
N GLN A 96 -2.33 13.30 5.10
CA GLN A 96 -0.88 13.26 5.05
C GLN A 96 -0.42 11.90 5.56
N HIS A 97 0.15 11.11 4.67
CA HIS A 97 0.74 9.83 5.02
C HIS A 97 2.18 9.99 5.50
N ARG A 98 2.59 9.14 6.42
CA ARG A 98 3.97 8.95 6.82
C ARG A 98 4.20 7.45 6.97
N LEU A 99 5.21 6.95 6.28
CA LEU A 99 5.55 5.54 6.27
C LEU A 99 6.97 5.40 6.79
N ILE A 100 7.17 4.48 7.73
CA ILE A 100 8.47 4.22 8.33
C ILE A 100 8.76 2.75 8.17
N TYR A 101 9.89 2.43 7.54
CA TYR A 101 10.30 1.07 7.28
C TYR A 101 11.67 0.79 7.89
N ARG A 102 11.77 -0.33 8.57
CA ARG A 102 13.00 -0.80 9.16
C ARG A 102 13.25 -2.25 8.75
N LEU A 103 14.42 -2.51 8.21
CA LEU A 103 14.89 -3.86 7.93
C LEU A 103 15.63 -4.37 9.17
N ALA A 104 15.30 -5.58 9.63
CA ALA A 104 16.05 -6.21 10.71
C ALA A 104 17.51 -6.42 10.33
N ASP A 105 18.40 -6.35 11.31
CA ASP A 105 19.83 -6.54 11.11
C ASP A 105 20.15 -7.95 10.61
N GLU A 106 19.37 -8.92 11.05
CA GLU A 106 19.48 -10.32 10.65
C GLU A 106 18.12 -10.90 10.23
N GLY A 107 18.14 -11.88 9.33
CA GLY A 107 16.94 -12.55 8.85
C GLY A 107 16.23 -11.82 7.71
N SER A 108 14.92 -11.95 7.68
CA SER A 108 14.06 -11.43 6.60
C SER A 108 12.98 -10.48 7.07
N GLU A 109 12.95 -10.15 8.35
CA GLU A 109 11.91 -9.30 8.93
C GLU A 109 12.01 -7.85 8.44
N VAL A 110 10.86 -7.27 8.15
CA VAL A 110 10.69 -5.85 7.82
C VAL A 110 9.58 -5.31 8.71
N GLU A 111 9.89 -4.32 9.53
CA GLU A 111 8.89 -3.58 10.30
C GLU A 111 8.35 -2.43 9.48
N LEU A 112 7.02 -2.31 9.44
CA LEU A 112 6.29 -1.28 8.71
C LEU A 112 5.40 -0.51 9.68
N PHE A 113 5.64 0.81 9.80
CA PHE A 113 4.80 1.72 10.55
C PHE A 113 4.08 2.65 9.60
N HIS A 114 2.77 2.70 9.69
CA HIS A 114 1.91 3.53 8.87
C HIS A 114 1.18 4.55 9.71
N GLU A 115 1.29 5.80 9.33
CA GLU A 115 0.62 6.91 9.97
C GLU A 115 -0.19 7.71 8.94
N ILE A 116 -1.43 8.02 9.27
CA ILE A 116 -2.29 8.91 8.50
C ILE A 116 -2.69 10.07 9.39
N ARG A 117 -2.29 11.27 9.00
CA ARG A 117 -2.67 12.51 9.66
C ARG A 117 -3.74 13.23 8.85
N ASN A 118 -4.84 13.58 9.51
CA ASN A 118 -5.84 14.45 8.90
C ASN A 118 -5.35 15.92 8.89
N VAL A 119 -5.20 16.48 7.70
CA VAL A 119 -4.83 17.88 7.47
C VAL A 119 -5.92 18.66 6.73
N SER A 120 -7.13 18.09 6.58
CA SER A 120 -8.23 18.69 5.84
C SER A 120 -8.99 19.81 6.57
N GLY A 121 -8.84 19.91 7.86
CA GLY A 121 -9.66 20.82 8.70
C GLY A 121 -11.11 20.33 8.95
N ALA A 122 -11.51 19.17 8.40
CA ALA A 122 -12.80 18.56 8.62
C ALA A 122 -12.67 17.29 9.49
N ILE A 123 -13.76 16.85 10.10
CA ILE A 123 -13.79 15.56 10.80
C ILE A 123 -13.87 14.45 9.75
N VAL A 124 -12.96 13.49 9.82
CA VAL A 124 -12.95 12.30 8.95
C VAL A 124 -12.97 11.04 9.79
N THR A 125 -13.63 10.01 9.27
CA THR A 125 -13.60 8.65 9.83
C THR A 125 -12.93 7.76 8.80
N LEU A 126 -11.79 7.18 9.16
CA LEU A 126 -11.02 6.31 8.29
C LEU A 126 -10.23 5.28 9.12
N ALA A 127 -9.74 4.26 8.45
CA ALA A 127 -8.72 3.37 8.98
C ALA A 127 -7.53 3.27 8.01
N PRO A 128 -6.30 3.08 8.48
CA PRO A 128 -5.20 2.69 7.63
C PRO A 128 -5.52 1.37 6.91
N TRP A 129 -5.24 1.34 5.63
CA TRP A 129 -5.43 0.15 4.79
C TRP A 129 -4.14 -0.11 4.00
N ALA A 130 -3.31 -0.95 4.58
CA ALA A 130 -2.05 -1.36 3.96
C ALA A 130 -2.32 -2.50 2.97
N LEU A 131 -1.85 -2.34 1.75
CA LEU A 131 -2.05 -3.27 0.64
C LEU A 131 -0.71 -3.83 0.20
N THR A 132 -0.65 -5.14 0.03
CA THR A 132 0.52 -5.82 -0.54
C THR A 132 0.07 -6.65 -1.74
N VAL A 133 0.70 -6.43 -2.89
CA VAL A 133 0.46 -7.21 -4.09
C VAL A 133 1.66 -8.12 -4.30
N CYS A 134 1.44 -9.41 -4.16
CA CYS A 134 2.47 -10.43 -4.33
C CYS A 134 2.58 -10.88 -5.80
N ALA A 135 3.74 -11.39 -6.17
CA ALA A 135 3.90 -12.14 -7.41
C ALA A 135 3.03 -13.41 -7.39
N ALA A 136 2.63 -13.88 -8.55
CA ALA A 136 1.84 -15.09 -8.65
C ALA A 136 2.59 -16.33 -8.15
N GLY A 137 1.87 -17.24 -7.52
CA GLY A 137 2.41 -18.46 -6.93
C GLY A 137 2.80 -18.32 -5.46
N GLY A 138 3.16 -19.42 -4.84
CA GLY A 138 3.54 -19.44 -3.43
C GLY A 138 2.36 -19.53 -2.46
N VAL A 139 2.65 -19.32 -1.17
CA VAL A 139 1.69 -19.41 -0.07
C VAL A 139 1.89 -18.22 0.85
N GLU A 140 0.80 -17.52 1.17
CA GLU A 140 0.79 -16.49 2.20
C GLU A 140 0.36 -17.09 3.54
N ILE A 141 1.13 -16.80 4.60
CA ILE A 141 0.80 -17.22 5.96
C ILE A 141 0.71 -15.97 6.84
N PHE A 142 -0.45 -15.76 7.44
CA PHE A 142 -0.66 -14.63 8.35
C PHE A 142 -1.37 -15.06 9.64
N PRO A 143 -1.00 -14.48 10.80
CA PRO A 143 -1.68 -14.74 12.04
C PRO A 143 -3.05 -14.07 12.05
N GLN A 144 -4.03 -14.75 12.62
CA GLN A 144 -5.36 -14.17 12.82
C GLN A 144 -5.52 -13.71 14.27
N SER A 145 -6.30 -12.64 14.46
CA SER A 145 -6.65 -12.19 15.80
C SER A 145 -7.33 -13.30 16.59
N GLN A 146 -6.85 -13.54 17.81
CA GLN A 146 -7.44 -14.49 18.76
C GLN A 146 -8.03 -13.78 19.98
N ALA A 147 -7.98 -12.44 20.01
CA ALA A 147 -8.54 -11.67 21.09
C ALA A 147 -10.07 -11.85 21.13
N ASP A 148 -10.60 -12.20 22.31
CA ASP A 148 -12.02 -12.18 22.55
C ASP A 148 -12.46 -10.72 22.81
N ASN A 149 -13.32 -10.21 21.94
CA ASN A 149 -13.88 -8.87 22.04
C ASN A 149 -15.31 -8.87 22.57
N GLY A 150 -15.79 -10.02 23.07
CA GLY A 150 -17.16 -10.20 23.57
C GLY A 150 -18.24 -10.21 22.49
N LEU A 151 -17.88 -10.23 21.22
CA LEU A 151 -18.78 -10.30 20.06
C LEU A 151 -18.76 -11.71 19.45
N LEU A 152 -19.82 -12.05 18.69
CA LEU A 152 -19.97 -13.39 18.10
C LEU A 152 -18.88 -13.73 17.08
N SER A 153 -18.30 -12.73 16.39
CA SER A 153 -17.17 -12.95 15.50
C SER A 153 -16.15 -11.84 15.61
N ASN A 154 -14.88 -12.19 15.82
CA ASN A 154 -13.76 -11.27 15.92
C ASN A 154 -12.95 -11.16 14.61
N ARG A 155 -13.41 -11.81 13.55
CA ARG A 155 -12.77 -11.78 12.23
C ARG A 155 -13.79 -12.01 11.14
N ARG A 156 -13.50 -11.47 9.95
CA ARG A 156 -14.32 -11.63 8.75
C ARG A 156 -13.42 -11.84 7.56
N ASN A 157 -13.68 -12.88 6.77
CA ASN A 157 -13.11 -13.06 5.45
C ASN A 157 -14.06 -12.44 4.42
N VAL A 158 -13.54 -11.59 3.55
CA VAL A 158 -14.29 -10.97 2.46
C VAL A 158 -13.64 -11.39 1.15
N PHE A 159 -14.40 -12.09 0.34
CA PHE A 159 -14.00 -12.49 -1.01
C PHE A 159 -14.63 -11.50 -2.00
N TRP A 160 -13.80 -10.90 -2.82
CA TRP A 160 -14.25 -10.03 -3.90
C TRP A 160 -14.81 -10.87 -5.04
N SER A 161 -15.67 -10.29 -5.87
CA SER A 161 -16.32 -11.00 -6.98
C SER A 161 -15.37 -11.57 -8.03
N TYR A 162 -14.14 -11.11 -8.07
CA TYR A 162 -13.08 -11.60 -8.93
C TYR A 162 -12.14 -12.62 -8.24
N SER A 163 -12.37 -12.92 -6.96
CA SER A 163 -11.58 -13.92 -6.25
C SER A 163 -12.06 -15.32 -6.65
N ASP A 164 -11.16 -16.15 -7.13
CA ASP A 164 -11.43 -17.58 -7.33
C ASP A 164 -11.12 -18.32 -6.04
N ILE A 165 -12.16 -18.84 -5.40
CA ILE A 165 -12.05 -19.60 -4.15
C ILE A 165 -12.00 -21.12 -4.41
N SER A 166 -11.97 -21.52 -5.68
CA SER A 166 -11.86 -22.91 -6.07
C SER A 166 -10.42 -23.39 -6.27
N ASP A 167 -9.48 -22.47 -6.30
CA ASP A 167 -8.05 -22.79 -6.33
C ASP A 167 -7.59 -23.17 -4.91
N ASP A 168 -7.30 -24.46 -4.73
CA ASP A 168 -6.73 -25.04 -3.51
C ASP A 168 -5.24 -24.70 -3.32
#